data_bc66a08b04f8de95366423fba01c8f63
#
_entry.id   bc66a08b04f8de95366423fba01c8f63
#
_cell.length_a   1.000
_cell.length_b   1.000
_cell.length_c   1.000
_cell.angle_alpha   90.00
_cell.angle_beta   90.00
_cell.angle_gamma   90.00
#
_symmetry.space_group_name_H-M   'P 1'
#
loop_
_entity.id
_entity.type
_entity.pdbx_description
1 polymer ?
#
loop_
_entity_poly.entity_id
_entity_poly.type
_entity_poly.pdbx_seq_one_letter_code
_entity_poly.pdbx_strand_id
1 'polypeptide(L)'
;PNIQNTHKRERARDELPQSAAGRTIMTTEPKFVPNEAIEITIGDNLNLKTRLVDCVGYLVNNAIGYMEEDVPRMVKTPWSDEEIPFEEAAEIGTRKVITEHSTIGILVTTDGSITEIPREDYVEAESRVVSELKALNKPFVIVLNTNNPHSDETQNLAKELEEKYNVSVIPTDCTNLSTDDINNIFGRILY
;
A
#
# COMPACT_ATOMS: atom_id res chain seq x y z
N PRO A 1 -7.55 8.47 -30.52
CA PRO A 1 -7.74 7.94 -29.19
C PRO A 1 -8.66 6.74 -29.27
N ASN A 2 -8.12 5.57 -28.94
CA ASN A 2 -8.75 4.29 -29.16
C ASN A 2 -9.84 4.10 -28.08
N ILE A 3 -11.12 4.05 -28.47
CA ILE A 3 -12.30 3.91 -27.60
C ILE A 3 -12.17 2.71 -26.64
N GLN A 4 -11.52 1.63 -27.07
CA GLN A 4 -11.25 0.46 -26.21
C GLN A 4 -10.35 0.77 -25.01
N ASN A 5 -9.41 1.72 -25.14
CA ASN A 5 -8.53 2.14 -24.04
C ASN A 5 -9.26 3.03 -23.04
N THR A 6 -10.26 3.78 -23.47
CA THR A 6 -11.07 4.64 -22.59
C THR A 6 -11.97 3.79 -21.70
N HIS A 7 -12.68 2.78 -22.25
CA HIS A 7 -13.50 1.88 -21.47
C HIS A 7 -12.70 1.00 -20.47
N LYS A 8 -11.47 0.60 -20.83
CA LYS A 8 -10.59 -0.11 -19.88
C LYS A 8 -10.15 0.80 -18.71
N ARG A 9 -9.89 2.08 -18.98
CA ARG A 9 -9.54 3.08 -17.95
C ARG A 9 -10.75 3.42 -17.06
N GLU A 10 -11.94 3.49 -17.61
CA GLU A 10 -13.16 3.72 -16.83
C GLU A 10 -13.49 2.54 -15.92
N ARG A 11 -13.43 1.30 -16.41
CA ARG A 11 -13.62 0.09 -15.59
C ARG A 11 -12.58 -0.02 -14.48
N ALA A 12 -11.30 0.25 -14.75
CA ALA A 12 -10.27 0.24 -13.74
C ALA A 12 -10.50 1.31 -12.65
N ARG A 13 -11.13 2.43 -13.01
CA ARG A 13 -11.49 3.50 -12.07
C ARG A 13 -12.65 3.11 -11.15
N ASP A 14 -13.63 2.36 -11.67
CA ASP A 14 -14.77 1.85 -10.90
C ASP A 14 -14.38 0.70 -9.96
N GLU A 15 -13.30 -0.01 -10.28
CA GLU A 15 -12.74 -1.11 -9.47
C GLU A 15 -11.75 -0.63 -8.40
N LEU A 16 -11.31 0.63 -8.44
CA LEU A 16 -10.40 1.18 -7.44
C LEU A 16 -11.08 1.21 -6.06
N PRO A 17 -10.40 0.74 -5.00
CA PRO A 17 -10.89 0.92 -3.63
C PRO A 17 -11.11 2.41 -3.38
N GLN A 18 -12.20 2.74 -2.72
CA GLN A 18 -12.43 4.14 -2.34
C GLN A 18 -11.30 4.57 -1.39
N SER A 19 -10.63 5.66 -1.76
CA SER A 19 -9.56 6.23 -0.94
C SER A 19 -10.07 6.50 0.47
N ALA A 20 -9.38 5.95 1.47
CA ALA A 20 -9.67 6.17 2.87
C ALA A 20 -9.14 7.52 3.40
N ALA A 21 -8.68 8.44 2.53
CA ALA A 21 -8.12 9.74 2.90
C ALA A 21 -9.03 10.48 3.90
N GLY A 22 -8.75 10.35 5.20
CA GLY A 22 -9.52 10.95 6.28
C GLY A 22 -10.96 10.42 6.45
N ARG A 23 -11.30 9.27 5.84
CA ARG A 23 -12.63 8.64 5.93
C ARG A 23 -12.56 7.31 6.66
N THR A 24 -13.69 6.91 7.24
CA THR A 24 -13.86 5.60 7.87
C THR A 24 -13.49 4.48 6.91
N ILE A 25 -12.60 3.58 7.32
CA ILE A 25 -12.25 2.39 6.56
C ILE A 25 -13.46 1.47 6.47
N MET A 26 -13.86 1.07 5.26
CA MET A 26 -15.14 0.37 5.02
C MET A 26 -15.00 -1.13 4.78
N THR A 27 -13.80 -1.65 4.49
CA THR A 27 -13.59 -3.06 4.13
C THR A 27 -12.31 -3.62 4.71
N THR A 28 -12.33 -4.92 5.05
CA THR A 28 -11.16 -5.69 5.46
C THR A 28 -10.72 -6.69 4.38
N GLU A 29 -11.48 -6.81 3.30
CA GLU A 29 -11.19 -7.77 2.24
C GLU A 29 -10.10 -7.26 1.29
N PRO A 30 -9.06 -8.07 1.02
CA PRO A 30 -8.09 -7.77 -0.02
C PRO A 30 -8.76 -7.66 -1.39
N LYS A 31 -8.35 -6.69 -2.18
CA LYS A 31 -8.86 -6.50 -3.54
C LYS A 31 -7.76 -6.65 -4.57
N PHE A 32 -8.04 -7.41 -5.61
CA PHE A 32 -7.19 -7.49 -6.80
C PHE A 32 -7.56 -6.38 -7.77
N VAL A 33 -6.59 -5.53 -8.13
CA VAL A 33 -6.80 -4.39 -9.02
C VAL A 33 -5.73 -4.38 -10.12
N PRO A 34 -6.11 -4.49 -11.37
CA PRO A 34 -7.39 -4.95 -11.89
C PRO A 34 -7.64 -6.45 -11.66
N ASN A 35 -8.84 -6.94 -11.85
CA ASN A 35 -9.18 -8.36 -11.69
C ASN A 35 -8.32 -9.30 -12.56
N GLU A 36 -7.96 -8.85 -13.76
CA GLU A 36 -7.04 -9.54 -14.66
C GLU A 36 -5.67 -8.89 -14.66
N ALA A 37 -4.62 -9.71 -14.72
CA ALA A 37 -3.25 -9.20 -14.81
C ALA A 37 -3.07 -8.35 -16.08
N ILE A 38 -2.44 -7.20 -15.92
CA ILE A 38 -2.06 -6.31 -17.02
C ILE A 38 -0.59 -6.50 -17.37
N GLU A 39 -0.28 -6.32 -18.64
CA GLU A 39 1.10 -6.29 -19.11
C GLU A 39 1.62 -4.86 -19.02
N ILE A 40 2.75 -4.69 -18.33
CA ILE A 40 3.48 -3.43 -18.21
C ILE A 40 4.87 -3.62 -18.79
N THR A 41 5.38 -2.60 -19.47
CA THR A 41 6.76 -2.57 -19.99
C THR A 41 7.57 -1.63 -19.12
N ILE A 42 8.65 -2.14 -18.54
CA ILE A 42 9.60 -1.38 -17.72
C ILE A 42 10.89 -1.21 -18.51
N GLY A 43 11.32 0.05 -18.66
CA GLY A 43 12.45 0.36 -19.55
C GLY A 43 12.17 -0.07 -20.98
N ASP A 44 13.25 -0.46 -21.69
CA ASP A 44 13.15 -0.75 -23.14
C ASP A 44 12.68 -2.18 -23.47
N ASN A 45 12.85 -3.15 -22.56
CA ASN A 45 12.73 -4.57 -22.92
C ASN A 45 12.11 -5.48 -21.87
N LEU A 46 11.70 -5.02 -20.70
CA LEU A 46 11.15 -5.87 -19.67
C LEU A 46 9.62 -5.81 -19.66
N ASN A 47 8.99 -6.87 -20.11
CA ASN A 47 7.53 -7.01 -20.05
C ASN A 47 7.14 -7.86 -18.85
N LEU A 48 6.29 -7.33 -18.00
CA LEU A 48 5.77 -8.00 -16.80
C LEU A 48 4.25 -8.10 -16.88
N LYS A 49 3.73 -9.25 -16.49
CA LYS A 49 2.32 -9.38 -16.17
C LYS A 49 2.14 -9.14 -14.68
N THR A 50 1.46 -8.06 -14.33
CA THR A 50 1.26 -7.65 -12.95
C THR A 50 -0.21 -7.50 -12.59
N ARG A 51 -0.52 -7.75 -11.34
CA ARG A 51 -1.79 -7.49 -10.71
C ARG A 51 -1.52 -6.99 -9.31
N LEU A 52 -2.09 -5.85 -8.95
CA LEU A 52 -1.97 -5.31 -7.62
C LEU A 52 -2.95 -6.01 -6.67
N VAL A 53 -2.53 -6.24 -5.46
CA VAL A 53 -3.40 -6.68 -4.36
C VAL A 53 -3.37 -5.57 -3.33
N ASP A 54 -4.50 -4.92 -3.15
CA ASP A 54 -4.68 -3.93 -2.10
C ASP A 54 -5.25 -4.59 -0.85
N CYS A 55 -4.73 -4.22 0.31
CA CYS A 55 -5.21 -4.66 1.62
C CYS A 55 -5.24 -3.49 2.60
N VAL A 56 -5.95 -3.67 3.70
CA VAL A 56 -6.11 -2.61 4.71
C VAL A 56 -4.78 -2.17 5.32
N GLY A 57 -3.84 -3.09 5.45
CA GLY A 57 -2.61 -2.86 6.21
C GLY A 57 -2.82 -3.07 7.71
N TYR A 58 -1.78 -2.78 8.49
CA TYR A 58 -1.89 -2.72 9.95
C TYR A 58 -2.40 -1.34 10.37
N LEU A 59 -3.16 -1.33 11.47
CA LEU A 59 -3.62 -0.08 12.03
C LEU A 59 -2.45 0.78 12.49
N VAL A 60 -2.54 2.06 12.16
CA VAL A 60 -1.64 3.08 12.69
C VAL A 60 -2.30 3.74 13.90
N ASN A 61 -1.49 4.25 14.83
CA ASN A 61 -2.00 4.99 15.97
C ASN A 61 -2.87 6.18 15.50
N ASN A 62 -3.88 6.51 16.26
CA ASN A 62 -4.82 7.58 15.93
C ASN A 62 -5.60 7.41 14.60
N ALA A 63 -5.57 6.23 13.97
CA ALA A 63 -6.47 5.93 12.87
C ALA A 63 -7.94 6.01 13.32
N ILE A 64 -8.83 6.39 12.42
CA ILE A 64 -10.26 6.48 12.69
C ILE A 64 -11.04 5.35 11.99
N GLY A 65 -12.17 4.95 12.59
CA GLY A 65 -13.10 4.01 11.96
C GLY A 65 -12.93 2.55 12.36
N TYR A 66 -12.01 2.25 13.30
CA TYR A 66 -11.91 0.92 13.93
C TYR A 66 -12.71 0.79 15.22
N MET A 67 -13.24 1.91 15.74
CA MET A 67 -14.11 1.96 16.90
C MET A 67 -15.49 2.53 16.52
N GLU A 68 -16.53 2.04 17.14
CA GLU A 68 -17.90 2.57 17.10
C GLU A 68 -18.37 2.80 18.53
N GLU A 69 -18.71 4.04 18.89
CA GLU A 69 -19.17 4.41 20.23
C GLU A 69 -18.30 3.86 21.38
N ASP A 70 -16.96 4.01 21.23
CA ASP A 70 -15.93 3.52 22.18
C ASP A 70 -15.84 1.98 22.30
N VAL A 71 -16.48 1.23 21.40
CA VAL A 71 -16.38 -0.23 21.33
C VAL A 71 -15.66 -0.63 20.02
N PRO A 72 -14.81 -1.68 20.02
CA PRO A 72 -14.22 -2.19 18.79
C PRO A 72 -15.30 -2.53 17.76
N ARG A 73 -15.17 -1.98 16.54
CA ARG A 73 -16.07 -2.28 15.44
C ARG A 73 -15.93 -3.75 15.05
N MET A 74 -17.04 -4.49 15.11
CA MET A 74 -17.08 -5.90 14.74
C MET A 74 -17.38 -6.06 13.24
N VAL A 75 -16.71 -7.01 12.58
CA VAL A 75 -16.87 -7.27 11.15
C VAL A 75 -16.91 -8.76 10.85
N LYS A 76 -17.66 -9.13 9.79
CA LYS A 76 -17.61 -10.46 9.20
C LYS A 76 -16.48 -10.57 8.21
N THR A 77 -15.80 -11.70 8.19
CA THR A 77 -14.72 -12.00 7.25
C THR A 77 -14.94 -13.38 6.63
N PRO A 78 -14.39 -13.64 5.42
CA PRO A 78 -14.48 -14.97 4.80
C PRO A 78 -13.74 -16.08 5.56
N TRP A 79 -12.89 -15.74 6.53
CA TRP A 79 -12.04 -16.66 7.28
C TRP A 79 -12.44 -16.84 8.75
N SER A 80 -13.59 -16.27 9.16
CA SER A 80 -14.16 -16.46 10.49
C SER A 80 -15.68 -16.63 10.40
N ASP A 81 -16.20 -17.64 11.07
CA ASP A 81 -17.65 -17.88 11.14
C ASP A 81 -18.34 -16.86 12.09
N GLU A 82 -17.58 -16.29 13.01
CA GLU A 82 -18.06 -15.27 13.96
C GLU A 82 -17.54 -13.87 13.56
N GLU A 83 -18.25 -12.85 14.01
CA GLU A 83 -17.75 -11.47 13.88
C GLU A 83 -16.55 -11.28 14.80
N ILE A 84 -15.50 -10.68 14.24
CA ILE A 84 -14.25 -10.37 14.94
C ILE A 84 -13.98 -8.85 14.89
N PRO A 85 -13.17 -8.32 15.82
CA PRO A 85 -12.77 -6.92 15.78
C PRO A 85 -12.16 -6.54 14.43
N PHE A 86 -12.49 -5.35 13.94
CA PHE A 86 -11.96 -4.83 12.67
C PHE A 86 -10.42 -4.87 12.59
N GLU A 87 -9.75 -4.52 13.68
CA GLU A 87 -8.30 -4.56 13.80
C GLU A 87 -7.75 -5.97 13.54
N GLU A 88 -8.32 -6.97 14.20
CA GLU A 88 -7.94 -8.38 14.02
C GLU A 88 -8.20 -8.85 12.58
N ALA A 89 -9.35 -8.48 12.02
CA ALA A 89 -9.69 -8.80 10.64
C ALA A 89 -8.71 -8.17 9.64
N ALA A 90 -8.31 -6.92 9.85
CA ALA A 90 -7.32 -6.21 9.04
C ALA A 90 -5.94 -6.88 9.12
N GLU A 91 -5.52 -7.29 10.32
CA GLU A 91 -4.26 -8.02 10.52
C GLU A 91 -4.24 -9.36 9.81
N ILE A 92 -5.30 -10.17 9.97
CA ILE A 92 -5.42 -11.48 9.30
C ILE A 92 -5.38 -11.29 7.79
N GLY A 93 -6.18 -10.36 7.25
CA GLY A 93 -6.25 -10.07 5.82
C GLY A 93 -4.90 -9.62 5.27
N THR A 94 -4.22 -8.69 5.94
CA THR A 94 -2.90 -8.20 5.55
C THR A 94 -1.86 -9.32 5.56
N ARG A 95 -1.82 -10.13 6.62
CA ARG A 95 -0.91 -11.27 6.70
C ARG A 95 -1.15 -12.27 5.57
N LYS A 96 -2.40 -12.59 5.24
CA LYS A 96 -2.72 -13.47 4.11
C LYS A 96 -2.23 -12.90 2.79
N VAL A 97 -2.41 -11.61 2.53
CA VAL A 97 -1.86 -10.96 1.32
C VAL A 97 -0.34 -11.09 1.29
N ILE A 98 0.34 -10.77 2.38
CA ILE A 98 1.79 -10.83 2.46
C ILE A 98 2.29 -12.27 2.26
N THR A 99 1.65 -13.26 2.87
CA THR A 99 2.15 -14.66 2.84
C THR A 99 1.75 -15.41 1.59
N GLU A 100 0.48 -15.31 1.16
CA GLU A 100 -0.12 -16.23 0.20
C GLU A 100 -0.36 -15.60 -1.18
N HIS A 101 -0.63 -14.28 -1.24
CA HIS A 101 -1.12 -13.64 -2.47
C HIS A 101 -0.15 -12.69 -3.15
N SER A 102 0.96 -12.33 -2.52
CA SER A 102 1.95 -11.42 -3.10
C SER A 102 3.27 -12.11 -3.42
N THR A 103 3.87 -11.76 -4.54
CA THR A 103 5.21 -12.19 -4.93
C THR A 103 6.25 -11.15 -4.54
N ILE A 104 5.88 -9.88 -4.67
CA ILE A 104 6.69 -8.71 -4.31
C ILE A 104 5.83 -7.77 -3.47
N GLY A 105 6.45 -6.95 -2.65
CA GLY A 105 5.79 -5.99 -1.78
C GLY A 105 6.06 -4.54 -2.19
N ILE A 106 5.05 -3.69 -2.06
CA ILE A 106 5.21 -2.24 -2.05
C ILE A 106 4.64 -1.77 -0.72
N LEU A 107 5.52 -1.42 0.21
CA LEU A 107 5.10 -0.81 1.47
C LEU A 107 4.93 0.68 1.26
N VAL A 108 3.72 1.19 1.45
CA VAL A 108 3.45 2.63 1.41
C VAL A 108 3.41 3.16 2.84
N THR A 109 4.28 4.12 3.12
CA THR A 109 4.30 4.91 4.36
C THR A 109 4.28 6.40 4.02
N THR A 110 4.31 7.30 4.98
CA THR A 110 4.24 8.75 4.75
C THR A 110 5.17 9.52 5.68
N ASP A 111 5.51 10.73 5.28
CA ASP A 111 6.19 11.73 6.12
C ASP A 111 5.24 12.51 7.05
N GLY A 112 3.93 12.18 7.03
CA GLY A 112 2.89 12.88 7.77
C GLY A 112 2.24 14.03 7.00
N SER A 113 2.71 14.37 5.79
CA SER A 113 2.17 15.50 5.02
C SER A 113 0.86 15.18 4.27
N ILE A 114 0.47 13.91 4.20
CA ILE A 114 -0.65 13.44 3.37
C ILE A 114 -1.96 13.40 4.14
N THR A 115 -1.91 13.10 5.44
CA THR A 115 -3.08 12.97 6.32
C THR A 115 -2.92 13.85 7.54
N GLU A 116 -3.94 13.90 8.40
CA GLU A 116 -3.86 14.57 9.70
C GLU A 116 -3.14 13.73 10.77
N ILE A 117 -2.73 12.49 10.43
CA ILE A 117 -2.00 11.59 11.33
C ILE A 117 -0.50 11.91 11.22
N PRO A 118 0.17 12.23 12.32
CA PRO A 118 1.59 12.57 12.32
C PRO A 118 2.48 11.36 11.98
N ARG A 119 3.69 11.63 11.48
CA ARG A 119 4.64 10.60 11.04
C ARG A 119 4.94 9.54 12.10
N GLU A 120 5.06 9.92 13.35
CA GLU A 120 5.38 9.04 14.47
C GLU A 120 4.37 7.91 14.66
N ASP A 121 3.11 8.14 14.34
CA ASP A 121 2.03 7.16 14.48
C ASP A 121 2.12 6.00 13.48
N TYR A 122 2.84 6.20 12.36
CA TYR A 122 3.07 5.17 11.35
C TYR A 122 4.24 4.23 11.66
N VAL A 123 5.15 4.63 12.54
CA VAL A 123 6.45 3.96 12.73
C VAL A 123 6.31 2.51 13.18
N GLU A 124 5.36 2.23 14.06
CA GLU A 124 5.14 0.88 14.60
C GLU A 124 4.60 -0.07 13.53
N ALA A 125 3.53 0.32 12.85
CA ALA A 125 2.93 -0.44 11.75
C ALA A 125 3.93 -0.65 10.60
N GLU A 126 4.67 0.39 10.22
CA GLU A 126 5.74 0.34 9.21
C GLU A 126 6.82 -0.69 9.57
N SER A 127 7.34 -0.63 10.80
CA SER A 127 8.38 -1.54 11.27
C SER A 127 7.90 -2.99 11.30
N ARG A 128 6.64 -3.21 11.65
CA ARG A 128 6.00 -4.54 11.66
C ARG A 128 5.95 -5.13 10.25
N VAL A 129 5.44 -4.38 9.26
CA VAL A 129 5.37 -4.83 7.86
C VAL A 129 6.75 -5.14 7.30
N VAL A 130 7.73 -4.27 7.55
CA VAL A 130 9.12 -4.49 7.12
C VAL A 130 9.67 -5.80 7.69
N SER A 131 9.44 -6.05 8.99
CA SER A 131 9.91 -7.26 9.66
C SER A 131 9.27 -8.52 9.08
N GLU A 132 7.98 -8.48 8.77
CA GLU A 132 7.26 -9.62 8.18
C GLU A 132 7.71 -9.91 6.74
N LEU A 133 7.86 -8.88 5.90
CA LEU A 133 8.35 -9.04 4.53
C LEU A 133 9.78 -9.62 4.50
N LYS A 134 10.64 -9.15 5.39
CA LYS A 134 12.00 -9.67 5.55
C LYS A 134 12.03 -11.13 6.03
N ALA A 135 11.20 -11.47 7.02
CA ALA A 135 11.11 -12.83 7.55
C ALA A 135 10.67 -13.84 6.47
N LEU A 136 9.89 -13.41 5.50
CA LEU A 136 9.44 -14.21 4.37
C LEU A 136 10.40 -14.17 3.16
N ASN A 137 11.51 -13.43 3.25
CA ASN A 137 12.44 -13.18 2.15
C ASN A 137 11.74 -12.67 0.87
N LYS A 138 10.68 -11.88 1.01
CA LYS A 138 10.00 -11.27 -0.13
C LYS A 138 10.71 -10.00 -0.55
N PRO A 139 11.01 -9.81 -1.84
CA PRO A 139 11.54 -8.55 -2.33
C PRO A 139 10.48 -7.46 -2.17
N PHE A 140 10.88 -6.30 -1.69
CA PHE A 140 9.99 -5.15 -1.54
C PHE A 140 10.74 -3.82 -1.56
N VAL A 141 10.00 -2.77 -1.81
CA VAL A 141 10.45 -1.39 -1.66
C VAL A 141 9.52 -0.63 -0.73
N ILE A 142 9.99 0.48 -0.21
CA ILE A 142 9.20 1.43 0.56
C ILE A 142 8.92 2.65 -0.32
N VAL A 143 7.66 2.98 -0.50
CA VAL A 143 7.21 4.25 -1.09
C VAL A 143 6.89 5.20 0.06
N LEU A 144 7.65 6.27 0.15
CA LEU A 144 7.41 7.36 1.11
C LEU A 144 6.48 8.37 0.45
N ASN A 145 5.17 8.21 0.72
CA ASN A 145 4.14 9.10 0.17
C ASN A 145 4.21 10.47 0.84
N THR A 146 4.38 11.51 0.03
CA THR A 146 4.64 12.88 0.48
C THR A 146 4.11 13.91 -0.51
N ASN A 147 3.73 15.07 -0.01
CA ASN A 147 3.38 16.23 -0.86
C ASN A 147 4.61 16.91 -1.48
N ASN A 148 5.83 16.65 -0.95
CA ASN A 148 7.06 17.34 -1.36
C ASN A 148 8.22 16.35 -1.58
N PRO A 149 8.16 15.47 -2.61
CA PRO A 149 9.15 14.40 -2.78
C PRO A 149 10.60 14.89 -2.98
N HIS A 150 10.77 16.14 -3.38
CA HIS A 150 12.10 16.72 -3.66
C HIS A 150 12.62 17.64 -2.54
N SER A 151 11.91 17.81 -1.43
CA SER A 151 12.39 18.60 -0.30
C SER A 151 13.57 17.92 0.41
N ASP A 152 14.49 18.71 0.95
CA ASP A 152 15.63 18.20 1.71
C ASP A 152 15.17 17.36 2.92
N GLU A 153 14.09 17.75 3.58
CA GLU A 153 13.51 17.04 4.74
C GLU A 153 13.04 15.64 4.32
N THR A 154 12.27 15.53 3.24
CA THR A 154 11.78 14.24 2.73
C THR A 154 12.93 13.36 2.25
N GLN A 155 13.92 13.92 1.55
CA GLN A 155 15.08 13.19 1.08
C GLN A 155 15.96 12.67 2.24
N ASN A 156 16.09 13.45 3.32
CA ASN A 156 16.81 13.01 4.53
C ASN A 156 16.05 11.89 5.23
N LEU A 157 14.73 12.03 5.41
CA LEU A 157 13.90 10.97 5.99
C LEU A 157 13.98 9.68 5.16
N ALA A 158 13.96 9.77 3.84
CA ALA A 158 14.09 8.60 2.97
C ALA A 158 15.44 7.89 3.21
N LYS A 159 16.54 8.62 3.30
CA LYS A 159 17.86 8.05 3.62
C LYS A 159 17.91 7.39 4.99
N GLU A 160 17.36 8.03 6.01
CA GLU A 160 17.26 7.47 7.36
C GLU A 160 16.49 6.14 7.36
N LEU A 161 15.40 6.07 6.61
CA LEU A 161 14.61 4.84 6.46
C LEU A 161 15.36 3.77 5.67
N GLU A 162 16.08 4.14 4.60
CA GLU A 162 16.94 3.22 3.85
C GLU A 162 18.03 2.61 4.75
N GLU A 163 18.71 3.43 5.54
CA GLU A 163 19.72 2.97 6.49
C GLU A 163 19.11 2.07 7.56
N LYS A 164 17.97 2.47 8.15
CA LYS A 164 17.26 1.73 9.19
C LYS A 164 16.81 0.36 8.71
N TYR A 165 16.23 0.32 7.53
CA TYR A 165 15.58 -0.90 7.02
C TYR A 165 16.44 -1.66 6.00
N ASN A 166 17.54 -1.10 5.51
CA ASN A 166 18.36 -1.68 4.44
C ASN A 166 17.49 -2.14 3.24
N VAL A 167 16.60 -1.24 2.78
CA VAL A 167 15.66 -1.42 1.67
C VAL A 167 15.50 -0.09 0.96
N SER A 168 15.36 -0.08 -0.35
CA SER A 168 15.15 1.16 -1.12
C SER A 168 13.89 1.89 -0.68
N VAL A 169 14.02 3.20 -0.45
CA VAL A 169 12.92 4.11 -0.09
C VAL A 169 12.76 5.15 -1.19
N ILE A 170 11.56 5.28 -1.72
CA ILE A 170 11.26 6.12 -2.87
C ILE A 170 10.27 7.21 -2.47
N PRO A 171 10.71 8.44 -2.24
CA PRO A 171 9.81 9.57 -2.05
C PRO A 171 8.95 9.80 -3.28
N THR A 172 7.64 9.83 -3.11
CA THR A 172 6.70 9.89 -4.23
C THR A 172 5.43 10.63 -3.82
N ASP A 173 4.91 11.49 -4.69
CA ASP A 173 3.54 12.00 -4.58
C ASP A 173 2.58 10.99 -5.21
N CYS A 174 1.98 10.14 -4.37
CA CYS A 174 1.07 9.10 -4.84
C CYS A 174 -0.24 9.62 -5.43
N THR A 175 -0.58 10.90 -5.21
CA THR A 175 -1.76 11.52 -5.82
C THR A 175 -1.52 11.95 -7.27
N ASN A 176 -0.25 12.16 -7.64
CA ASN A 176 0.17 12.62 -8.97
C ASN A 176 1.20 11.68 -9.61
N LEU A 177 1.02 10.37 -9.46
CA LEU A 177 1.94 9.37 -10.01
C LEU A 177 2.09 9.51 -11.53
N SER A 178 3.32 9.67 -11.97
CA SER A 178 3.72 9.62 -13.38
C SER A 178 4.10 8.19 -13.80
N THR A 179 4.21 7.98 -15.11
CA THR A 179 4.75 6.72 -15.64
C THR A 179 6.19 6.48 -15.18
N ASP A 180 6.99 7.56 -15.06
CA ASP A 180 8.37 7.46 -14.61
C ASP A 180 8.48 7.07 -13.15
N ASP A 181 7.58 7.54 -12.28
CA ASP A 181 7.50 7.11 -10.88
C ASP A 181 7.19 5.62 -10.78
N ILE A 182 6.23 5.15 -11.56
CA ILE A 182 5.86 3.73 -11.61
C ILE A 182 7.04 2.88 -12.11
N ASN A 183 7.71 3.30 -13.17
CA ASN A 183 8.88 2.62 -13.69
C ASN A 183 10.03 2.59 -12.69
N ASN A 184 10.25 3.67 -11.94
CA ASN A 184 11.26 3.73 -10.88
C ASN A 184 10.94 2.76 -9.75
N ILE A 185 9.68 2.73 -9.27
CA ILE A 185 9.24 1.81 -8.21
C ILE A 185 9.49 0.35 -8.63
N PHE A 186 9.01 -0.05 -9.80
CA PHE A 186 9.21 -1.41 -10.28
C PHE A 186 10.68 -1.72 -10.60
N GLY A 187 11.41 -0.76 -11.14
CA GLY A 187 12.86 -0.91 -11.38
C GLY A 187 13.62 -1.20 -10.09
N ARG A 188 13.31 -0.51 -9.00
CA ARG A 188 13.96 -0.71 -7.69
C ARG A 188 13.61 -2.05 -7.01
N ILE A 189 12.47 -2.65 -7.35
CA ILE A 189 12.10 -3.97 -6.82
C ILE A 189 12.82 -5.09 -7.57
N LEU A 190 13.07 -4.91 -8.88
CA LEU A 190 13.51 -5.98 -9.78
C LEU A 190 15.03 -6.04 -9.95
N TYR A 191 15.74 -4.96 -9.63
CA TYR A 191 17.19 -4.81 -9.73
C TYR A 191 17.82 -4.42 -8.40
#